data_2374b359c1825ad349a26990f386e2c5
#
_entry.id   2374b359c1825ad349a26990f386e2c5
#
_cell.length_a   1.000
_cell.length_b   1.000
_cell.length_c   1.000
_cell.angle_alpha   90.00
_cell.angle_beta   90.00
_cell.angle_gamma   90.00
#
_symmetry.space_group_name_H-M   'P 1'
#
loop_
_entity.id
_entity.type
_entity.pdbx_description
1 polymer ?
#
loop_
_entity_poly.entity_id
_entity_poly.type
_entity_poly.pdbx_seq_one_letter_code
_entity_poly.pdbx_strand_id
1 'polypeptide(L)'
;MNRFRRITLATMLGGLAAGVGFQAFARSRRHGYGPIDPADLEKRLDRMLKHFYVEIDATEEQKQKLEPIVKQAAKELMPLREQLHAGRREAIELLSQDRVDPAALEALRARKIQLADDASRRLTRAIAEAADVLTPEQRKGLAAHIARRRGHWGHA
;
A
#
# COMPACT_ATOMS: atom_id res chain seq x y z
N MET A 1 -3.98 29.46 10.76
CA MET A 1 -2.97 29.01 9.76
C MET A 1 -2.43 27.64 10.16
N ASN A 2 -3.16 26.56 9.87
CA ASN A 2 -2.81 25.20 10.31
C ASN A 2 -2.48 24.34 9.08
N ARG A 3 -1.18 24.22 8.80
CA ARG A 3 -0.66 23.26 7.83
C ARG A 3 -0.56 21.88 8.51
N PHE A 4 -1.67 21.21 8.74
CA PHE A 4 -1.67 19.81 9.15
C PHE A 4 -1.29 18.95 7.96
N ARG A 5 -0.14 18.29 8.06
CA ARG A 5 0.39 17.28 7.12
C ARG A 5 -0.62 16.13 7.02
N ARG A 6 -1.39 16.14 5.93
CA ARG A 6 -2.32 15.07 5.57
C ARG A 6 -1.53 13.86 5.08
N ILE A 7 -1.20 12.95 5.98
CA ILE A 7 -0.66 11.63 5.64
C ILE A 7 -1.87 10.75 5.32
N THR A 8 -1.98 10.28 4.12
CA THR A 8 -3.22 9.76 3.57
C THR A 8 -3.16 8.31 3.15
N LEU A 9 -4.25 7.62 3.43
CA LEU A 9 -4.62 6.26 3.07
C LEU A 9 -4.37 5.90 1.59
N ALA A 10 -4.45 6.89 0.71
CA ALA A 10 -4.27 6.72 -0.74
C ALA A 10 -2.93 6.10 -1.15
N THR A 11 -1.91 6.14 -0.28
CA THR A 11 -0.62 5.50 -0.55
C THR A 11 -0.65 3.98 -0.40
N MET A 12 -1.60 3.42 0.34
CA MET A 12 -1.73 1.96 0.48
C MET A 12 -2.73 1.34 -0.51
N LEU A 13 -3.83 2.02 -0.82
CA LEU A 13 -4.89 1.49 -1.69
C LEU A 13 -4.71 1.84 -3.18
N GLY A 14 -3.93 2.86 -3.50
CA GLY A 14 -3.79 3.38 -4.88
C GLY A 14 -2.70 2.73 -5.73
N GLY A 15 -1.94 1.79 -5.22
CA GLY A 15 -0.72 1.27 -5.87
C GLY A 15 -0.90 0.16 -6.90
N LEU A 16 -2.07 -0.43 -7.05
CA LEU A 16 -2.25 -1.68 -7.81
C LEU A 16 -3.18 -1.63 -9.02
N ALA A 17 -3.69 -0.47 -9.39
CA ALA A 17 -4.40 -0.35 -10.68
C ALA A 17 -3.39 -0.19 -11.82
N ALA A 18 -3.14 -1.26 -12.51
CA ALA A 18 -2.55 -1.40 -13.86
C ALA A 18 -1.52 -0.33 -14.28
N GLY A 19 -0.25 -0.65 -14.21
CA GLY A 19 0.83 0.01 -14.96
C GLY A 19 1.36 1.35 -14.43
N VAL A 20 0.59 2.14 -13.69
CA VAL A 20 1.00 3.44 -13.15
C VAL A 20 1.49 3.34 -11.70
N GLY A 21 1.17 2.25 -11.01
CA GLY A 21 1.54 2.01 -9.61
C GLY A 21 3.05 1.84 -9.38
N PHE A 22 3.80 1.42 -10.38
CA PHE A 22 5.24 1.22 -10.26
C PHE A 22 6.01 2.55 -10.08
N GLN A 23 5.57 3.64 -10.71
CA GLN A 23 6.22 4.95 -10.55
C GLN A 23 5.87 5.64 -9.23
N ALA A 24 4.64 5.50 -8.74
CA ALA A 24 4.25 6.03 -7.42
C ALA A 24 4.97 5.29 -6.28
N PHE A 25 5.16 3.98 -6.43
CA PHE A 25 5.97 3.15 -5.54
C PHE A 25 7.46 3.56 -5.52
N ALA A 26 8.01 3.97 -6.67
CA ALA A 26 9.40 4.42 -6.78
C ALA A 26 9.65 5.82 -6.19
N ARG A 27 8.65 6.72 -6.17
CA ARG A 27 8.78 8.11 -5.65
C ARG A 27 8.68 8.26 -4.13
N SER A 28 8.25 7.26 -3.42
CA SER A 28 8.19 7.27 -1.95
C SER A 28 9.59 7.25 -1.26
N ARG A 29 10.64 7.68 -1.96
CA ARG A 29 12.06 7.53 -1.61
C ARG A 29 12.58 8.41 -0.47
N ARG A 30 11.79 9.31 0.11
CA ARG A 30 12.31 10.31 1.05
C ARG A 30 11.98 10.09 2.53
N HIS A 31 11.29 9.00 2.87
CA HIS A 31 11.01 8.70 4.28
C HIS A 31 11.47 7.28 4.57
N GLY A 32 12.43 7.15 5.49
CA GLY A 32 13.15 5.95 5.89
C GLY A 32 12.35 4.65 5.81
N TYR A 33 12.67 3.82 4.83
CA TYR A 33 12.13 2.48 4.66
C TYR A 33 12.97 1.46 5.43
N GLY A 34 13.03 1.63 6.76
CA GLY A 34 13.50 0.57 7.66
C GLY A 34 12.39 -0.44 7.95
N PRO A 35 12.72 -1.54 8.63
CA PRO A 35 11.73 -2.42 9.23
C PRO A 35 10.77 -1.58 10.08
N ILE A 36 9.46 -1.77 9.88
CA ILE A 36 8.47 -1.08 10.69
C ILE A 36 8.25 -1.93 11.94
N ASP A 37 8.49 -1.33 13.11
CA ASP A 37 8.15 -1.95 14.38
C ASP A 37 6.65 -2.31 14.38
N PRO A 38 6.27 -3.55 14.72
CA PRO A 38 4.87 -3.97 14.80
C PRO A 38 4.00 -3.03 15.64
N ALA A 39 4.51 -2.51 16.77
CA ALA A 39 3.80 -1.56 17.62
C ALA A 39 3.59 -0.19 16.93
N ASP A 40 4.56 0.25 16.14
CA ASP A 40 4.43 1.48 15.35
C ASP A 40 3.47 1.29 14.16
N LEU A 41 3.43 0.09 13.57
CA LEU A 41 2.46 -0.26 12.54
C LEU A 41 1.04 -0.15 13.09
N GLU A 42 0.77 -0.73 14.24
CA GLU A 42 -0.56 -0.70 14.86
C GLU A 42 -1.02 0.74 15.15
N LYS A 43 -0.17 1.56 15.76
CA LYS A 43 -0.45 2.99 15.99
C LYS A 43 -0.70 3.77 14.70
N ARG A 44 -0.02 3.40 13.60
CA ARG A 44 -0.22 4.02 12.29
C ARG A 44 -1.55 3.60 11.68
N LEU A 45 -1.91 2.31 11.80
CA LEU A 45 -3.18 1.78 11.33
C LEU A 45 -4.36 2.41 12.07
N ASP A 46 -4.29 2.51 13.40
CA ASP A 46 -5.34 3.13 14.21
C ASP A 46 -5.56 4.60 13.84
N ARG A 47 -4.48 5.36 13.65
CA ARG A 47 -4.60 6.75 13.18
C ARG A 47 -5.21 6.85 11.79
N MET A 48 -4.79 5.96 10.90
CA MET A 48 -5.29 5.89 9.54
C MET A 48 -6.79 5.55 9.51
N LEU A 49 -7.21 4.56 10.28
CA LEU A 49 -8.61 4.16 10.42
C LEU A 49 -9.47 5.28 10.98
N LYS A 50 -9.00 5.98 12.02
CA LYS A 50 -9.72 7.15 12.57
C LYS A 50 -10.00 8.22 11.51
N HIS A 51 -9.01 8.55 10.67
CA HIS A 51 -9.20 9.51 9.58
C HIS A 51 -10.16 8.98 8.51
N PHE A 52 -10.03 7.71 8.17
CA PHE A 52 -10.88 7.06 7.19
C PHE A 52 -12.35 7.02 7.64
N TYR A 53 -12.61 6.66 8.88
CA TYR A 53 -13.97 6.62 9.44
C TYR A 53 -14.68 7.98 9.41
N VAL A 54 -13.94 9.04 9.71
CA VAL A 54 -14.48 10.42 9.61
C VAL A 54 -14.76 10.81 8.16
N GLU A 55 -13.90 10.38 7.22
CA GLU A 55 -14.03 10.76 5.82
C GLU A 55 -15.24 10.10 5.13
N ILE A 56 -15.58 8.88 5.53
CA ILE A 56 -16.72 8.13 4.97
C ILE A 56 -17.99 8.21 5.83
N ASP A 57 -17.95 8.95 6.93
CA ASP A 57 -19.04 9.00 7.94
C ASP A 57 -19.46 7.58 8.39
N ALA A 58 -18.47 6.78 8.83
CA ALA A 58 -18.67 5.38 9.17
C ALA A 58 -19.50 5.23 10.44
N THR A 59 -20.52 4.35 10.40
CA THR A 59 -21.24 3.93 11.60
C THR A 59 -20.37 3.10 12.53
N GLU A 60 -20.74 2.95 13.80
CA GLU A 60 -20.01 2.12 14.76
C GLU A 60 -19.96 0.64 14.32
N GLU A 61 -21.05 0.14 13.74
CA GLU A 61 -21.09 -1.20 13.20
C GLU A 61 -20.10 -1.39 12.03
N GLN A 62 -20.01 -0.40 11.13
CA GLN A 62 -19.03 -0.42 10.04
C GLN A 62 -17.59 -0.36 10.55
N LYS A 63 -17.30 0.45 11.57
CA LYS A 63 -15.98 0.51 12.19
C LYS A 63 -15.55 -0.83 12.77
N GLN A 64 -16.45 -1.50 13.51
CA GLN A 64 -16.20 -2.82 14.08
C GLN A 64 -15.91 -3.90 13.02
N LYS A 65 -16.55 -3.81 11.84
CA LYS A 65 -16.32 -4.74 10.72
C LYS A 65 -15.06 -4.38 9.93
N LEU A 66 -14.76 -3.11 9.71
CA LEU A 66 -13.63 -2.66 8.89
C LEU A 66 -12.29 -2.81 9.60
N GLU A 67 -12.24 -2.58 10.91
CA GLU A 67 -11.00 -2.62 11.68
C GLU A 67 -10.25 -3.96 11.55
N PRO A 68 -10.89 -5.13 11.77
CA PRO A 68 -10.21 -6.42 11.62
C PRO A 68 -9.78 -6.70 10.18
N ILE A 69 -10.57 -6.31 9.18
CA ILE A 69 -10.21 -6.46 7.76
C ILE A 69 -8.92 -5.71 7.44
N VAL A 70 -8.82 -4.44 7.86
CA VAL A 70 -7.65 -3.61 7.60
C VAL A 70 -6.43 -4.10 8.38
N LYS A 71 -6.59 -4.47 9.65
CA LYS A 71 -5.50 -4.99 10.47
C LYS A 71 -4.97 -6.32 9.93
N GLN A 72 -5.85 -7.21 9.50
CA GLN A 72 -5.46 -8.48 8.87
C GLN A 72 -4.73 -8.25 7.55
N ALA A 73 -5.26 -7.40 6.68
CA ALA A 73 -4.60 -7.05 5.42
C ALA A 73 -3.20 -6.47 5.65
N ALA A 74 -3.03 -5.58 6.62
CA ALA A 74 -1.73 -5.02 6.97
C ALA A 74 -0.76 -6.11 7.45
N LYS A 75 -1.20 -7.01 8.33
CA LYS A 75 -0.40 -8.15 8.82
C LYS A 75 0.07 -9.06 7.70
N GLU A 76 -0.77 -9.29 6.69
CA GLU A 76 -0.44 -10.14 5.55
C GLU A 76 0.45 -9.44 4.51
N LEU A 77 0.28 -8.13 4.31
CA LEU A 77 1.00 -7.39 3.27
C LEU A 77 2.37 -6.88 3.71
N MET A 78 2.57 -6.64 5.01
CA MET A 78 3.85 -6.11 5.50
C MET A 78 5.05 -7.03 5.22
N PRO A 79 4.99 -8.35 5.46
CA PRO A 79 6.10 -9.25 5.12
C PRO A 79 6.42 -9.27 3.62
N LEU A 80 5.39 -9.22 2.77
CA LEU A 80 5.57 -9.19 1.30
C LEU A 80 6.26 -7.88 0.86
N ARG A 81 5.88 -6.76 1.47
CA ARG A 81 6.54 -5.48 1.24
C ARG A 81 8.03 -5.52 1.62
N GLU A 82 8.37 -6.09 2.77
CA GLU A 82 9.75 -6.23 3.20
C GLU A 82 10.57 -7.10 2.24
N GLN A 83 10.00 -8.22 1.79
CA GLN A 83 10.64 -9.07 0.78
C GLN A 83 10.84 -8.36 -0.56
N LEU A 84 9.87 -7.53 -0.99
CA LEU A 84 10.02 -6.70 -2.18
C LEU A 84 11.17 -5.68 -2.03
N HIS A 85 11.33 -5.09 -0.84
CA HIS A 85 12.44 -4.18 -0.57
C HIS A 85 13.79 -4.89 -0.48
N ALA A 86 13.84 -6.07 0.16
CA ALA A 86 15.05 -6.87 0.24
C ALA A 86 15.62 -7.22 -1.14
N GLY A 87 14.77 -7.56 -2.10
CA GLY A 87 15.23 -7.87 -3.44
C GLY A 87 15.81 -6.70 -4.24
N ARG A 88 15.60 -5.47 -3.79
CA ARG A 88 16.32 -4.33 -4.38
C ARG A 88 17.80 -4.34 -3.97
N ARG A 89 18.07 -4.68 -2.71
CA ARG A 89 19.46 -4.84 -2.24
C ARG A 89 20.13 -5.99 -2.96
N GLU A 90 19.44 -7.13 -3.07
CA GLU A 90 19.90 -8.30 -3.83
C GLU A 90 20.21 -7.95 -5.30
N ALA A 91 19.38 -7.16 -5.96
CA ALA A 91 19.66 -6.69 -7.33
C ALA A 91 20.94 -5.85 -7.40
N ILE A 92 21.18 -4.97 -6.44
CA ILE A 92 22.41 -4.15 -6.37
C ILE A 92 23.63 -5.06 -6.15
N GLU A 93 23.51 -6.04 -5.27
CA GLU A 93 24.58 -7.01 -5.00
C GLU A 93 24.93 -7.82 -6.24
N LEU A 94 23.93 -8.34 -6.98
CA LEU A 94 24.15 -9.08 -8.22
C LEU A 94 24.81 -8.21 -9.30
N LEU A 95 24.42 -6.93 -9.40
CA LEU A 95 25.00 -6.00 -10.36
C LEU A 95 26.41 -5.51 -9.98
N SER A 96 26.82 -5.66 -8.71
CA SER A 96 28.12 -5.23 -8.19
C SER A 96 29.19 -6.32 -8.29
N GLN A 97 28.86 -7.51 -8.78
CA GLN A 97 29.83 -8.59 -8.99
C GLN A 97 30.73 -8.31 -10.19
N ASP A 98 31.94 -8.85 -10.17
CA ASP A 98 32.90 -8.72 -11.29
C ASP A 98 32.33 -9.20 -12.62
N ARG A 99 31.48 -10.23 -12.56
CA ARG A 99 30.69 -10.73 -13.68
C ARG A 99 29.23 -10.83 -13.30
N VAL A 100 28.39 -10.11 -14.02
CA VAL A 100 26.93 -10.16 -13.83
C VAL A 100 26.40 -11.52 -14.35
N ASP A 101 25.67 -12.23 -13.50
CA ASP A 101 24.96 -13.45 -13.87
C ASP A 101 23.54 -13.15 -14.34
N PRO A 102 23.23 -13.29 -15.65
CA PRO A 102 21.88 -13.04 -16.17
C PRO A 102 20.84 -14.02 -15.61
N ALA A 103 21.21 -15.26 -15.28
CA ALA A 103 20.29 -16.26 -14.74
C ALA A 103 19.87 -15.89 -13.31
N ALA A 104 20.80 -15.40 -12.50
CA ALA A 104 20.49 -14.90 -11.15
C ALA A 104 19.56 -13.68 -11.18
N LEU A 105 19.79 -12.74 -12.10
CA LEU A 105 18.91 -11.58 -12.30
C LEU A 105 17.50 -12.00 -12.73
N GLU A 106 17.39 -12.95 -13.65
CA GLU A 106 16.08 -13.47 -14.10
C GLU A 106 15.35 -14.21 -12.96
N ALA A 107 16.06 -15.01 -12.16
CA ALA A 107 15.49 -15.65 -10.98
C ALA A 107 14.97 -14.63 -9.97
N LEU A 108 15.72 -13.56 -9.73
CA LEU A 108 15.27 -12.46 -8.88
C LEU A 108 14.00 -11.78 -9.45
N ARG A 109 13.98 -11.50 -10.76
CA ARG A 109 12.80 -10.93 -11.43
C ARG A 109 11.57 -11.81 -11.25
N ALA A 110 11.69 -13.12 -11.51
CA ALA A 110 10.60 -14.08 -11.39
C ALA A 110 10.03 -14.10 -9.96
N ARG A 111 10.90 -14.20 -8.95
CA ARG A 111 10.47 -14.11 -7.53
C ARG A 111 9.75 -12.81 -7.21
N LYS A 112 10.21 -11.68 -7.77
CA LYS A 112 9.57 -10.37 -7.54
C LYS A 112 8.18 -10.29 -8.16
N ILE A 113 7.97 -10.86 -9.33
CA ILE A 113 6.66 -10.94 -9.97
C ILE A 113 5.70 -11.76 -9.11
N GLN A 114 6.12 -12.93 -8.63
CA GLN A 114 5.30 -13.76 -7.74
C GLN A 114 4.93 -13.04 -6.46
N LEU A 115 5.87 -12.39 -5.79
CA LEU A 115 5.58 -11.60 -4.60
C LEU A 115 4.61 -10.45 -4.87
N ALA A 116 4.73 -9.79 -6.02
CA ALA A 116 3.82 -8.72 -6.40
C ALA A 116 2.42 -9.25 -6.73
N ASP A 117 2.31 -10.40 -7.38
CA ASP A 117 1.04 -11.06 -7.65
C ASP A 117 0.35 -11.48 -6.36
N ASP A 118 1.05 -12.13 -5.43
CA ASP A 118 0.53 -12.50 -4.12
C ASP A 118 0.05 -11.28 -3.32
N ALA A 119 0.84 -10.22 -3.29
CA ALA A 119 0.46 -8.98 -2.63
C ALA A 119 -0.79 -8.35 -3.26
N SER A 120 -0.87 -8.37 -4.60
CA SER A 120 -2.00 -7.87 -5.36
C SER A 120 -3.28 -8.65 -5.03
N ARG A 121 -3.23 -9.98 -5.03
CA ARG A 121 -4.37 -10.83 -4.69
C ARG A 121 -4.89 -10.57 -3.28
N ARG A 122 -3.99 -10.50 -2.28
CA ARG A 122 -4.35 -10.22 -0.88
C ARG A 122 -4.99 -8.83 -0.73
N LEU A 123 -4.40 -7.82 -1.37
CA LEU A 123 -4.94 -6.47 -1.34
C LEU A 123 -6.32 -6.40 -2.01
N THR A 124 -6.51 -7.04 -3.18
CA THR A 124 -7.80 -7.07 -3.88
C THR A 124 -8.87 -7.72 -3.02
N ARG A 125 -8.55 -8.82 -2.33
CA ARG A 125 -9.47 -9.47 -1.39
C ARG A 125 -9.86 -8.52 -0.25
N ALA A 126 -8.90 -7.90 0.41
CA ALA A 126 -9.16 -6.97 1.50
C ALA A 126 -10.00 -5.76 1.06
N ILE A 127 -9.76 -5.26 -0.17
CA ILE A 127 -10.57 -4.18 -0.76
C ILE A 127 -12.01 -4.64 -0.99
N ALA A 128 -12.22 -5.85 -1.52
CA ALA A 128 -13.55 -6.40 -1.73
C ALA A 128 -14.30 -6.57 -0.41
N GLU A 129 -13.68 -7.18 0.59
CA GLU A 129 -14.25 -7.36 1.93
C GLU A 129 -14.61 -6.01 2.58
N ALA A 130 -13.73 -5.02 2.49
CA ALA A 130 -14.01 -3.67 3.00
C ALA A 130 -15.14 -2.98 2.21
N ALA A 131 -15.20 -3.17 0.89
CA ALA A 131 -16.24 -2.60 0.05
C ALA A 131 -17.63 -3.17 0.36
N ASP A 132 -17.72 -4.43 0.78
CA ASP A 132 -18.97 -5.07 1.17
C ASP A 132 -19.55 -4.49 2.47
N VAL A 133 -18.71 -3.92 3.34
CA VAL A 133 -19.15 -3.24 4.56
C VAL A 133 -19.70 -1.84 4.28
N LEU A 134 -19.31 -1.22 3.15
CA LEU A 134 -19.65 0.16 2.80
C LEU A 134 -20.92 0.25 1.97
N THR A 135 -21.68 1.32 2.15
CA THR A 135 -22.82 1.63 1.27
C THR A 135 -22.33 2.03 -0.13
N PRO A 136 -23.19 1.91 -1.17
CA PRO A 136 -22.84 2.37 -2.51
C PRO A 136 -22.40 3.84 -2.56
N GLU A 137 -23.03 4.70 -1.76
CA GLU A 137 -22.74 6.13 -1.66
C GLU A 137 -21.35 6.37 -1.07
N GLN A 138 -21.01 5.67 0.02
CA GLN A 138 -19.68 5.73 0.64
C GLN A 138 -18.60 5.25 -0.34
N ARG A 139 -18.84 4.17 -1.09
CA ARG A 139 -17.91 3.69 -2.12
C ARG A 139 -17.69 4.71 -3.23
N LYS A 140 -18.77 5.35 -3.73
CA LYS A 140 -18.68 6.43 -4.73
C LYS A 140 -17.91 7.64 -4.21
N GLY A 141 -18.18 8.06 -2.96
CA GLY A 141 -17.45 9.14 -2.30
C GLY A 141 -15.95 8.85 -2.18
N LEU A 142 -15.60 7.65 -1.76
CA LEU A 142 -14.22 7.18 -1.66
C LEU A 142 -13.51 7.16 -3.02
N ALA A 143 -14.17 6.62 -4.06
CA ALA A 143 -13.64 6.60 -5.42
C ALA A 143 -13.39 8.02 -5.96
N ALA A 144 -14.32 8.96 -5.77
CA ALA A 144 -14.17 10.35 -6.15
C ALA A 144 -13.03 11.05 -5.38
N HIS A 145 -12.86 10.73 -4.08
CA HIS A 145 -11.75 11.26 -3.29
C HIS A 145 -10.39 10.77 -3.81
N ILE A 146 -10.26 9.48 -4.11
CA ILE A 146 -9.04 8.90 -4.68
C ILE A 146 -8.73 9.52 -6.05
N ALA A 147 -9.73 9.69 -6.91
CA ALA A 147 -9.58 10.29 -8.24
C ALA A 147 -9.08 11.74 -8.17
N ARG A 148 -9.66 12.58 -7.29
CA ARG A 148 -9.22 13.98 -7.08
C ARG A 148 -7.76 14.08 -6.64
N ARG A 149 -7.30 13.16 -5.81
CA ARG A 149 -5.91 13.13 -5.36
C ARG A 149 -4.93 12.77 -6.47
N ARG A 150 -5.32 11.88 -7.38
CA ARG A 150 -4.51 11.52 -8.56
C ARG A 150 -4.33 12.69 -9.52
N GLY A 151 -5.38 13.50 -9.75
CA GLY A 151 -5.32 14.68 -10.61
C GLY A 151 -4.31 15.74 -10.14
N HIS A 152 -4.08 15.86 -8.85
CA HIS A 152 -3.13 16.82 -8.28
C HIS A 152 -1.64 16.42 -8.46
N TRP A 153 -1.36 15.21 -8.90
CA TRP A 153 0.00 14.66 -9.09
C TRP A 153 0.43 14.59 -10.55
N GLY A 154 -0.48 14.94 -11.48
CA GLY A 154 -0.27 14.89 -12.93
C GLY A 154 0.22 16.21 -13.56
N HIS A 155 0.30 17.30 -12.81
CA HIS A 155 0.66 18.62 -13.30
C HIS A 155 1.89 19.23 -12.59
N ALA A 156 2.93 18.43 -12.38
CA ALA A 156 4.23 18.93 -11.91
C ALA A 156 5.37 18.26 -12.68
#